data_37ea3919b8dd342ee870b0e7a2566d56
#
_entry.id   37ea3919b8dd342ee870b0e7a2566d56
#
_cell.length_a   1.000
_cell.length_b   1.000
_cell.length_c   1.000
_cell.angle_alpha   90.00
_cell.angle_beta   90.00
_cell.angle_gamma   90.00
#
_symmetry.space_group_name_H-M   'P 1'
#
loop_
_entity.id
_entity.type
_entity.pdbx_description
1 polymer ?
#
loop_
_entity_poly.entity_id
_entity_poly.type
_entity_poly.pdbx_seq_one_letter_code
_entity_poly.pdbx_strand_id
1 'polypeptide(L)'
;MSGAERRRALFVVNPALLGTGSDFGGRLIALTEESGWEGMVLETSAGLNVEAIGAALSRREFQMVLAVGGDGTVAEVMAAAHQQDVPMGIVPRGTANIVARELGLPAGWRKATRRTLERFPATRPVDLVRVNDGYSALASGIGFDATVMRYTPRALKYWLGRAAYLVAGAWWLPQAPLFECTIRADGEAIDMTALVVMVVNAGMLGAAPFRFAPNIAIDDGLLDIVVYRPRSLGDRAGVLWRIVRQRSDGSNMMQRKARSVEIKAPDVQWYEVDGEVHRGNVLRAEIVPGGVRVVT
;
A
#
# COMPACT_ATOMS: atom_id res chain seq x y z
N MET A 1 -41.23 14.49 16.31
CA MET A 1 -40.13 13.50 16.37
C MET A 1 -39.09 13.94 15.37
N SER A 2 -37.99 14.51 15.86
CA SER A 2 -36.86 14.97 15.02
C SER A 2 -36.31 13.75 14.28
N GLY A 3 -36.40 13.71 12.96
CA GLY A 3 -35.76 12.68 12.16
C GLY A 3 -34.24 12.82 12.35
N ALA A 4 -33.64 11.90 13.10
CA ALA A 4 -32.21 11.80 13.20
C ALA A 4 -31.70 11.58 11.76
N GLU A 5 -30.95 12.53 11.25
CA GLU A 5 -30.33 12.45 9.94
C GLU A 5 -29.50 11.16 9.89
N ARG A 6 -29.84 10.24 8.97
CA ARG A 6 -29.14 8.96 8.88
C ARG A 6 -27.67 9.22 8.49
N ARG A 7 -26.75 8.55 9.15
CA ARG A 7 -25.33 8.60 8.80
C ARG A 7 -25.14 8.02 7.41
N ARG A 8 -24.33 8.67 6.57
CA ARG A 8 -24.08 8.28 5.19
C ARG A 8 -22.65 7.83 5.00
N ALA A 9 -22.47 6.69 4.32
CA ALA A 9 -21.17 6.12 4.01
C ALA A 9 -20.99 5.92 2.49
N LEU A 10 -19.84 6.34 1.96
CA LEU A 10 -19.47 6.10 0.57
C LEU A 10 -18.64 4.82 0.48
N PHE A 11 -19.09 3.84 -0.29
CA PHE A 11 -18.34 2.62 -0.58
C PHE A 11 -17.67 2.73 -1.95
N VAL A 12 -16.34 2.78 -1.94
CA VAL A 12 -15.52 2.76 -3.16
C VAL A 12 -15.20 1.32 -3.49
N VAL A 13 -15.76 0.81 -4.57
CA VAL A 13 -15.73 -0.62 -4.92
C VAL A 13 -14.99 -0.84 -6.23
N ASN A 14 -14.01 -1.76 -6.22
CA ASN A 14 -13.39 -2.20 -7.46
C ASN A 14 -14.39 -3.08 -8.26
N PRO A 15 -14.76 -2.72 -9.49
CA PRO A 15 -15.77 -3.42 -10.27
C PRO A 15 -15.42 -4.88 -10.57
N ALA A 16 -14.14 -5.24 -10.61
CA ALA A 16 -13.72 -6.64 -10.73
C ALA A 16 -14.26 -7.54 -9.60
N LEU A 17 -14.67 -6.95 -8.47
CA LEU A 17 -15.27 -7.64 -7.33
C LEU A 17 -16.78 -7.79 -7.45
N LEU A 18 -17.41 -7.03 -8.34
CA LEU A 18 -18.87 -7.08 -8.53
C LEU A 18 -19.28 -8.33 -9.30
N GLY A 19 -18.39 -8.92 -10.12
CA GLY A 19 -18.57 -10.19 -10.82
C GLY A 19 -19.83 -10.24 -11.70
N THR A 20 -19.78 -10.90 -12.83
CA THR A 20 -20.98 -11.17 -13.62
C THR A 20 -21.90 -12.12 -12.85
N GLY A 21 -23.02 -11.61 -12.34
CA GLY A 21 -24.07 -12.39 -11.67
C GLY A 21 -24.09 -12.35 -10.13
N SER A 22 -23.19 -11.63 -9.46
CA SER A 22 -23.27 -11.45 -8.01
C SER A 22 -23.81 -10.07 -7.65
N ASP A 23 -24.96 -9.99 -7.04
CA ASP A 23 -25.48 -8.74 -6.43
C ASP A 23 -24.69 -8.40 -5.14
N PHE A 24 -23.39 -8.20 -5.30
CA PHE A 24 -22.53 -7.85 -4.17
C PHE A 24 -22.83 -6.43 -3.67
N GLY A 25 -23.07 -5.48 -4.59
CA GLY A 25 -23.40 -4.11 -4.25
C GLY A 25 -24.70 -4.03 -3.42
N GLY A 26 -25.77 -4.69 -3.87
CA GLY A 26 -27.02 -4.73 -3.13
C GLY A 26 -26.89 -5.36 -1.75
N ARG A 27 -26.11 -6.45 -1.63
CA ARG A 27 -25.84 -7.07 -0.31
C ARG A 27 -25.01 -6.19 0.62
N LEU A 28 -24.12 -5.36 0.07
CA LEU A 28 -23.32 -4.40 0.83
C LEU A 28 -24.23 -3.28 1.35
N ILE A 29 -25.09 -2.74 0.51
CA ILE A 29 -26.07 -1.71 0.89
C ILE A 29 -27.06 -2.25 1.94
N ALA A 30 -27.63 -3.43 1.75
CA ALA A 30 -28.54 -4.04 2.71
C ALA A 30 -27.89 -4.19 4.11
N LEU A 31 -26.63 -4.67 4.16
CA LEU A 31 -25.88 -4.77 5.41
C LEU A 31 -25.64 -3.40 6.07
N THR A 32 -25.47 -2.36 5.25
CA THR A 32 -25.27 -0.99 5.72
C THR A 32 -26.52 -0.42 6.34
N GLU A 33 -27.68 -0.66 5.70
CA GLU A 33 -29.01 -0.25 6.20
C GLU A 33 -29.38 -0.99 7.49
N GLU A 34 -29.09 -2.31 7.58
CA GLU A 34 -29.22 -3.09 8.83
C GLU A 34 -28.42 -2.48 10.00
N SER A 35 -27.33 -1.80 9.69
CA SER A 35 -26.48 -1.13 10.68
C SER A 35 -26.92 0.32 10.98
N GLY A 36 -28.04 0.78 10.44
CA GLY A 36 -28.60 2.11 10.65
C GLY A 36 -27.93 3.23 9.83
N TRP A 37 -27.17 2.87 8.78
CA TRP A 37 -26.51 3.80 7.87
C TRP A 37 -27.17 3.82 6.51
N GLU A 38 -27.00 4.91 5.76
CA GLU A 38 -27.30 4.99 4.35
C GLU A 38 -26.00 4.78 3.55
N GLY A 39 -26.01 3.83 2.63
CA GLY A 39 -24.84 3.50 1.81
C GLY A 39 -24.96 3.99 0.37
N MET A 40 -23.89 4.50 -0.19
CA MET A 40 -23.77 4.78 -1.61
C MET A 40 -22.54 4.08 -2.18
N VAL A 41 -22.67 3.48 -3.37
CA VAL A 41 -21.55 2.80 -4.05
C VAL A 41 -21.00 3.70 -5.16
N LEU A 42 -19.69 3.87 -5.15
CA LEU A 42 -18.90 4.45 -6.23
C LEU A 42 -17.99 3.36 -6.79
N GLU A 43 -18.18 2.99 -8.04
CA GLU A 43 -17.30 2.04 -8.71
C GLU A 43 -16.04 2.73 -9.21
N THR A 44 -14.88 2.09 -8.96
CA THR A 44 -13.61 2.58 -9.52
C THR A 44 -13.48 2.15 -10.99
N SER A 45 -12.82 2.94 -11.80
CA SER A 45 -12.43 2.57 -13.16
C SER A 45 -10.98 2.04 -13.21
N ALA A 46 -10.55 1.51 -14.34
CA ALA A 46 -9.14 1.20 -14.55
C ALA A 46 -8.35 2.51 -14.70
N GLY A 47 -7.59 2.87 -13.69
CA GLY A 47 -6.80 4.12 -13.60
C GLY A 47 -7.06 4.89 -12.30
N LEU A 48 -6.32 5.93 -12.07
CA LEU A 48 -6.36 6.74 -10.86
C LEU A 48 -7.77 7.32 -10.61
N ASN A 49 -8.39 6.90 -9.51
CA ASN A 49 -9.73 7.33 -9.11
C ASN A 49 -9.72 8.34 -7.96
N VAL A 50 -8.56 8.77 -7.49
CA VAL A 50 -8.41 9.68 -6.35
C VAL A 50 -9.22 10.96 -6.54
N GLU A 51 -9.16 11.55 -7.74
CA GLU A 51 -9.92 12.76 -8.07
C GLU A 51 -11.43 12.54 -8.05
N ALA A 52 -11.91 11.41 -8.62
CA ALA A 52 -13.34 11.09 -8.64
C ALA A 52 -13.87 10.80 -7.23
N ILE A 53 -13.08 10.10 -6.41
CA ILE A 53 -13.41 9.84 -5.00
C ILE A 53 -13.42 11.16 -4.23
N GLY A 54 -12.38 11.99 -4.41
CA GLY A 54 -12.29 13.32 -3.80
C GLY A 54 -13.47 14.22 -4.17
N ALA A 55 -13.88 14.25 -5.45
CA ALA A 55 -15.05 15.01 -5.90
C ALA A 55 -16.36 14.51 -5.28
N ALA A 56 -16.52 13.19 -5.06
CA ALA A 56 -17.68 12.64 -4.36
C ALA A 56 -17.68 13.06 -2.88
N LEU A 57 -16.51 12.99 -2.22
CA LEU A 57 -16.36 13.36 -0.80
C LEU A 57 -16.49 14.85 -0.54
N SER A 58 -16.07 15.72 -1.47
CA SER A 58 -16.13 17.17 -1.34
C SER A 58 -17.55 17.72 -1.14
N ARG A 59 -18.58 16.96 -1.52
CA ARG A 59 -20.00 17.30 -1.27
C ARG A 59 -20.37 17.29 0.21
N ARG A 60 -19.47 16.77 1.07
CA ARG A 60 -19.64 16.67 2.54
C ARG A 60 -20.92 15.98 3.00
N GLU A 61 -21.44 15.08 2.18
CA GLU A 61 -22.64 14.30 2.50
C GLU A 61 -22.31 13.02 3.26
N PHE A 62 -21.04 12.59 3.23
CA PHE A 62 -20.59 11.34 3.82
C PHE A 62 -19.78 11.60 5.08
N GLN A 63 -20.11 10.89 6.16
CA GLN A 63 -19.35 10.90 7.39
C GLN A 63 -18.13 9.98 7.33
N MET A 64 -18.12 9.03 6.39
CA MET A 64 -17.05 8.05 6.23
C MET A 64 -17.00 7.53 4.79
N VAL A 65 -15.80 7.19 4.32
CA VAL A 65 -15.58 6.45 3.07
C VAL A 65 -15.05 5.05 3.38
N LEU A 66 -15.50 4.02 2.67
CA LEU A 66 -15.01 2.65 2.83
C LEU A 66 -14.34 2.18 1.53
N ALA A 67 -13.09 1.75 1.63
CA ALA A 67 -12.37 1.07 0.56
C ALA A 67 -12.79 -0.40 0.51
N VAL A 68 -13.48 -0.80 -0.55
CA VAL A 68 -13.94 -2.19 -0.76
C VAL A 68 -13.11 -2.81 -1.87
N GLY A 69 -11.97 -3.38 -1.51
CA GLY A 69 -11.03 -3.85 -2.52
C GLY A 69 -9.76 -4.45 -1.97
N GLY A 70 -8.75 -4.49 -2.82
CA GLY A 70 -7.37 -4.80 -2.47
C GLY A 70 -6.56 -3.56 -2.12
N ASP A 71 -5.25 -3.74 -1.97
CA ASP A 71 -4.32 -2.69 -1.53
C ASP A 71 -4.33 -1.46 -2.45
N GLY A 72 -4.48 -1.62 -3.78
CA GLY A 72 -4.59 -0.48 -4.71
C GLY A 72 -5.83 0.38 -4.43
N THR A 73 -7.01 -0.24 -4.26
CA THR A 73 -8.23 0.51 -3.89
C THR A 73 -8.07 1.19 -2.53
N VAL A 74 -7.40 0.53 -1.58
CA VAL A 74 -7.12 1.11 -0.26
C VAL A 74 -6.22 2.33 -0.39
N ALA A 75 -5.16 2.27 -1.19
CA ALA A 75 -4.23 3.39 -1.40
C ALA A 75 -4.93 4.61 -2.03
N GLU A 76 -5.76 4.39 -3.08
CA GLU A 76 -6.55 5.46 -3.71
C GLU A 76 -7.52 6.13 -2.72
N VAL A 77 -8.23 5.32 -1.92
CA VAL A 77 -9.16 5.85 -0.91
C VAL A 77 -8.43 6.54 0.22
N MET A 78 -7.26 6.04 0.66
CA MET A 78 -6.41 6.72 1.67
C MET A 78 -6.00 8.12 1.18
N ALA A 79 -5.54 8.23 -0.06
CA ALA A 79 -5.16 9.51 -0.64
C ALA A 79 -6.34 10.50 -0.70
N ALA A 80 -7.50 10.07 -1.19
CA ALA A 80 -8.71 10.90 -1.26
C ALA A 80 -9.25 11.27 0.13
N ALA A 81 -9.27 10.33 1.08
CA ALA A 81 -9.68 10.54 2.45
C ALA A 81 -8.80 11.57 3.18
N HIS A 82 -7.47 11.49 2.95
CA HIS A 82 -6.51 12.49 3.43
C HIS A 82 -6.83 13.88 2.89
N GLN A 83 -6.97 14.01 1.56
CA GLN A 83 -7.22 15.30 0.89
C GLN A 83 -8.53 15.96 1.35
N GLN A 84 -9.55 15.17 1.69
CA GLN A 84 -10.88 15.65 2.08
C GLN A 84 -11.10 15.65 3.60
N ASP A 85 -10.13 15.22 4.37
CA ASP A 85 -10.21 15.04 5.84
C ASP A 85 -11.42 14.22 6.28
N VAL A 86 -11.70 13.11 5.59
CA VAL A 86 -12.82 12.20 5.88
C VAL A 86 -12.29 10.90 6.51
N PRO A 87 -12.86 10.41 7.64
CA PRO A 87 -12.51 9.09 8.16
C PRO A 87 -12.80 7.98 7.15
N MET A 88 -11.96 6.92 7.17
CA MET A 88 -12.17 5.80 6.27
C MET A 88 -12.28 4.46 7.00
N GLY A 89 -12.94 3.52 6.33
CA GLY A 89 -12.96 2.10 6.67
C GLY A 89 -12.32 1.27 5.58
N ILE A 90 -11.94 0.03 5.91
CA ILE A 90 -11.36 -0.92 4.96
C ILE A 90 -12.16 -2.21 4.98
N VAL A 91 -12.66 -2.61 3.83
CA VAL A 91 -13.36 -3.88 3.58
C VAL A 91 -12.48 -4.73 2.67
N PRO A 92 -11.64 -5.62 3.22
CA PRO A 92 -10.63 -6.33 2.48
C PRO A 92 -11.25 -7.36 1.51
N ARG A 93 -10.96 -7.22 0.22
CA ARG A 93 -11.39 -8.14 -0.85
C ARG A 93 -10.31 -8.44 -1.88
N GLY A 94 -9.09 -7.99 -1.65
CA GLY A 94 -7.93 -8.31 -2.46
C GLY A 94 -7.23 -9.58 -2.01
N THR A 95 -6.10 -9.89 -2.67
CA THR A 95 -5.30 -11.09 -2.39
C THR A 95 -4.42 -10.91 -1.15
N ALA A 96 -3.79 -9.75 -0.95
CA ALA A 96 -2.89 -9.55 0.20
C ALA A 96 -3.52 -8.75 1.33
N ASN A 97 -4.23 -7.66 1.01
CA ASN A 97 -4.88 -6.77 1.97
C ASN A 97 -3.92 -6.36 3.09
N ILE A 98 -2.75 -5.83 2.70
CA ILE A 98 -1.61 -5.56 3.59
C ILE A 98 -2.02 -4.56 4.67
N VAL A 99 -2.58 -3.41 4.27
CA VAL A 99 -3.03 -2.38 5.23
C VAL A 99 -4.04 -2.94 6.23
N ALA A 100 -5.04 -3.68 5.74
CA ALA A 100 -6.06 -4.28 6.60
C ALA A 100 -5.45 -5.25 7.62
N ARG A 101 -4.44 -6.01 7.22
CA ARG A 101 -3.75 -6.98 8.09
C ARG A 101 -2.81 -6.30 9.08
N GLU A 102 -2.06 -5.26 8.69
CA GLU A 102 -1.25 -4.45 9.60
C GLU A 102 -2.12 -3.81 10.71
N LEU A 103 -3.35 -3.42 10.37
CA LEU A 103 -4.30 -2.85 11.31
C LEU A 103 -5.12 -3.90 12.09
N GLY A 104 -4.93 -5.21 11.84
CA GLY A 104 -5.66 -6.28 12.51
C GLY A 104 -7.16 -6.31 12.18
N LEU A 105 -7.54 -5.86 10.98
CA LEU A 105 -8.93 -5.84 10.55
C LEU A 105 -9.42 -7.25 10.14
N PRO A 106 -10.73 -7.53 10.27
CA PRO A 106 -11.29 -8.81 9.86
C PRO A 106 -11.12 -9.08 8.36
N ALA A 107 -10.70 -10.30 8.00
CA ALA A 107 -10.51 -10.68 6.60
C ALA A 107 -11.84 -10.83 5.81
N GLY A 108 -12.96 -11.12 6.49
CA GLY A 108 -14.26 -11.32 5.84
C GLY A 108 -15.02 -10.00 5.65
N TRP A 109 -15.45 -9.71 4.42
CA TRP A 109 -16.09 -8.44 4.07
C TRP A 109 -17.30 -8.07 4.95
N ARG A 110 -18.20 -9.03 5.26
CA ARG A 110 -19.35 -8.75 6.14
C ARG A 110 -18.92 -8.32 7.54
N LYS A 111 -17.98 -9.05 8.12
CA LYS A 111 -17.47 -8.75 9.46
C LYS A 111 -16.73 -7.42 9.48
N ALA A 112 -15.92 -7.15 8.46
CA ALA A 112 -15.20 -5.88 8.32
C ALA A 112 -16.17 -4.70 8.18
N THR A 113 -17.15 -4.78 7.28
CA THR A 113 -18.16 -3.73 7.09
C THR A 113 -18.94 -3.45 8.38
N ARG A 114 -19.52 -4.49 9.00
CA ARG A 114 -20.28 -4.33 10.24
C ARG A 114 -19.44 -3.70 11.35
N ARG A 115 -18.24 -4.23 11.58
CA ARG A 115 -17.33 -3.68 12.60
C ARG A 115 -17.00 -2.21 12.35
N THR A 116 -16.72 -1.83 11.10
CA THR A 116 -16.42 -0.43 10.75
C THR A 116 -17.61 0.50 11.05
N LEU A 117 -18.82 0.12 10.62
CA LEU A 117 -20.02 0.92 10.84
C LEU A 117 -20.37 1.06 12.33
N GLU A 118 -20.22 -0.03 13.10
CA GLU A 118 -20.49 -0.05 14.55
C GLU A 118 -19.47 0.75 15.36
N ARG A 119 -18.20 0.73 14.95
CA ARG A 119 -17.12 1.38 15.69
C ARG A 119 -16.99 2.88 15.43
N PHE A 120 -17.52 3.37 14.30
CA PHE A 120 -17.52 4.80 14.02
C PHE A 120 -18.19 5.60 15.16
N PRO A 121 -17.63 6.72 15.65
CA PRO A 121 -16.51 7.49 15.09
C PRO A 121 -15.12 7.15 15.65
N ALA A 122 -14.92 6.04 16.33
CA ALA A 122 -13.61 5.67 16.86
C ALA A 122 -12.62 5.35 15.71
N THR A 123 -11.57 6.13 15.62
CA THR A 123 -10.54 6.01 14.56
C THR A 123 -9.14 5.90 15.15
N ARG A 124 -8.25 5.25 14.40
CA ARG A 124 -6.81 5.21 14.64
C ARG A 124 -6.11 6.04 13.55
N PRO A 125 -5.18 6.94 13.90
CA PRO A 125 -4.35 7.60 12.90
C PRO A 125 -3.43 6.58 12.23
N VAL A 126 -3.29 6.68 10.92
CA VAL A 126 -2.43 5.84 10.08
C VAL A 126 -1.63 6.75 9.19
N ASP A 127 -0.36 6.46 9.04
CA ASP A 127 0.52 7.27 8.23
C ASP A 127 0.25 7.08 6.74
N LEU A 128 0.47 8.12 5.98
CA LEU A 128 0.43 8.13 4.52
C LEU A 128 1.77 8.66 4.02
N VAL A 129 2.20 8.23 2.87
CA VAL A 129 3.45 8.69 2.27
C VAL A 129 3.14 9.53 1.04
N ARG A 130 3.64 10.76 1.00
CA ARG A 130 3.68 11.52 -0.25
C ARG A 130 4.86 11.01 -1.06
N VAL A 131 4.61 10.55 -2.29
CA VAL A 131 5.65 10.03 -3.19
C VAL A 131 5.58 10.79 -4.51
N ASN A 132 6.64 11.52 -4.85
CA ASN A 132 6.67 12.43 -6.00
C ASN A 132 5.40 13.31 -6.03
N ASP A 133 4.56 13.18 -7.06
CA ASP A 133 3.32 13.95 -7.22
C ASP A 133 2.08 13.20 -6.71
N GLY A 134 2.25 12.03 -6.06
CA GLY A 134 1.16 11.18 -5.59
C GLY A 134 1.30 10.75 -4.13
N TYR A 135 0.62 9.66 -3.80
CA TYR A 135 0.64 9.06 -2.46
C TYR A 135 0.88 7.55 -2.54
N SER A 136 1.47 7.00 -1.50
CA SER A 136 1.67 5.57 -1.27
C SER A 136 1.17 5.19 0.12
N ALA A 137 0.52 4.06 0.23
CA ALA A 137 0.08 3.48 1.49
C ALA A 137 1.03 2.41 2.03
N LEU A 138 1.76 1.73 1.13
CA LEU A 138 2.53 0.53 1.46
C LEU A 138 4.03 0.76 1.37
N ALA A 139 4.52 0.86 0.15
CA ALA A 139 5.94 0.95 -0.13
C ALA A 139 6.19 1.49 -1.53
N SER A 140 7.36 2.08 -1.72
CA SER A 140 7.88 2.49 -3.02
C SER A 140 9.32 2.02 -3.14
N GLY A 141 9.74 1.61 -4.33
CA GLY A 141 11.06 1.07 -4.53
C GLY A 141 11.67 1.46 -5.86
N ILE A 142 13.01 1.57 -5.90
CA ILE A 142 13.78 1.82 -7.11
C ILE A 142 14.82 0.74 -7.32
N GLY A 143 14.93 0.25 -8.55
CA GLY A 143 15.90 -0.78 -8.94
C GLY A 143 15.25 -2.14 -9.21
N PHE A 144 15.77 -3.18 -8.58
CA PHE A 144 15.45 -4.58 -8.90
C PHE A 144 13.98 -4.96 -8.70
N ASP A 145 13.32 -4.48 -7.67
CA ASP A 145 11.90 -4.78 -7.37
C ASP A 145 10.96 -4.29 -8.48
N ALA A 146 11.13 -3.06 -8.94
CA ALA A 146 10.38 -2.51 -10.06
C ALA A 146 10.63 -3.31 -11.36
N THR A 147 11.87 -3.77 -11.55
CA THR A 147 12.25 -4.65 -12.67
C THR A 147 11.50 -5.99 -12.57
N VAL A 148 11.48 -6.62 -11.42
CA VAL A 148 10.73 -7.87 -11.17
C VAL A 148 9.24 -7.67 -11.43
N MET A 149 8.64 -6.59 -10.91
CA MET A 149 7.23 -6.29 -11.13
C MET A 149 6.89 -6.13 -12.61
N ARG A 150 7.73 -5.43 -13.36
CA ARG A 150 7.54 -5.19 -14.79
C ARG A 150 7.64 -6.47 -15.62
N TYR A 151 8.67 -7.28 -15.38
CA TYR A 151 8.97 -8.43 -16.23
C TYR A 151 8.33 -9.74 -15.75
N THR A 152 7.58 -9.74 -14.64
CA THR A 152 6.85 -10.92 -14.21
C THR A 152 5.69 -11.21 -15.18
N PRO A 153 5.68 -12.39 -15.87
CA PRO A 153 4.67 -12.71 -16.86
C PRO A 153 3.25 -12.72 -16.27
N ARG A 154 2.28 -12.21 -17.05
CA ARG A 154 0.86 -12.21 -16.62
C ARG A 154 0.36 -13.62 -16.30
N ALA A 155 0.79 -14.63 -17.07
CA ALA A 155 0.44 -16.02 -16.80
C ALA A 155 0.94 -16.48 -15.42
N LEU A 156 2.17 -16.12 -15.05
CA LEU A 156 2.73 -16.46 -13.74
C LEU A 156 1.94 -15.77 -12.60
N LYS A 157 1.54 -14.50 -12.80
CA LYS A 157 0.68 -13.77 -11.85
C LYS A 157 -0.70 -14.42 -11.71
N TYR A 158 -1.25 -14.94 -12.81
CA TYR A 158 -2.55 -15.62 -12.80
C TYR A 158 -2.51 -16.93 -11.99
N TRP A 159 -1.48 -17.76 -12.18
CA TRP A 159 -1.38 -19.06 -11.53
C TRP A 159 -0.85 -19.02 -10.09
N LEU A 160 0.12 -18.17 -9.81
CA LEU A 160 0.82 -18.09 -8.52
C LEU A 160 0.45 -16.86 -7.70
N GLY A 161 -0.39 -15.97 -8.24
CA GLY A 161 -0.73 -14.72 -7.56
C GLY A 161 0.54 -13.94 -7.16
N ARG A 162 0.64 -13.56 -5.91
CA ARG A 162 1.81 -12.80 -5.41
C ARG A 162 3.09 -13.64 -5.26
N ALA A 163 2.99 -14.96 -5.16
CA ALA A 163 4.16 -15.83 -5.16
C ALA A 163 4.93 -15.75 -6.50
N ALA A 164 4.26 -15.33 -7.59
CA ALA A 164 4.88 -15.07 -8.87
C ALA A 164 6.07 -14.09 -8.79
N TYR A 165 5.96 -13.06 -7.94
CA TYR A 165 7.03 -12.07 -7.75
C TYR A 165 8.24 -12.66 -7.02
N LEU A 166 8.03 -13.57 -6.07
CA LEU A 166 9.13 -14.27 -5.40
C LEU A 166 9.85 -15.21 -6.38
N VAL A 167 9.12 -15.94 -7.21
CA VAL A 167 9.68 -16.83 -8.23
C VAL A 167 10.44 -16.01 -9.28
N ALA A 168 9.83 -14.94 -9.81
CA ALA A 168 10.48 -14.07 -10.77
C ALA A 168 11.70 -13.36 -10.16
N GLY A 169 11.60 -12.90 -8.92
CA GLY A 169 12.71 -12.32 -8.17
C GLY A 169 13.87 -13.30 -8.03
N ALA A 170 13.60 -14.55 -7.65
CA ALA A 170 14.64 -15.58 -7.55
C ALA A 170 15.33 -15.85 -8.89
N TRP A 171 14.55 -15.84 -9.99
CA TRP A 171 15.07 -16.06 -11.33
C TRP A 171 15.97 -14.92 -11.83
N TRP A 172 15.51 -13.66 -11.63
CA TRP A 172 16.23 -12.48 -12.11
C TRP A 172 17.36 -12.03 -11.20
N LEU A 173 17.33 -12.39 -9.91
CA LEU A 173 18.27 -11.91 -8.89
C LEU A 173 19.76 -12.15 -9.22
N PRO A 174 20.19 -13.30 -9.78
CA PRO A 174 21.59 -13.52 -10.10
C PRO A 174 22.16 -12.55 -11.15
N GLN A 175 21.29 -12.10 -12.07
CA GLN A 175 21.67 -11.25 -13.20
C GLN A 175 21.32 -9.77 -12.99
N ALA A 176 20.67 -9.43 -11.88
CA ALA A 176 20.20 -8.09 -11.62
C ALA A 176 21.39 -7.11 -11.51
N PRO A 177 21.39 -6.01 -12.27
CA PRO A 177 22.44 -5.01 -12.16
C PRO A 177 22.35 -4.30 -10.81
N LEU A 178 23.52 -3.95 -10.28
CA LEU A 178 23.61 -2.95 -9.22
C LEU A 178 23.59 -1.57 -9.87
N PHE A 179 23.03 -0.58 -9.19
CA PHE A 179 23.04 0.79 -9.66
C PHE A 179 23.62 1.73 -8.58
N GLU A 180 24.27 2.78 -9.03
CA GLU A 180 24.74 3.85 -8.16
C GLU A 180 23.58 4.77 -7.80
N CYS A 181 23.52 5.19 -6.55
CA CYS A 181 22.53 6.16 -6.10
C CYS A 181 23.03 7.00 -4.94
N THR A 182 22.51 8.21 -4.85
CA THR A 182 22.60 9.07 -3.67
C THR A 182 21.26 8.97 -2.92
N ILE A 183 21.30 8.55 -1.66
CA ILE A 183 20.15 8.54 -0.76
C ILE A 183 20.31 9.70 0.21
N ARG A 184 19.37 10.65 0.16
CA ARG A 184 19.31 11.76 1.12
C ARG A 184 18.15 11.53 2.07
N ALA A 185 18.44 11.25 3.34
CA ALA A 185 17.47 11.00 4.38
C ALA A 185 17.56 12.08 5.45
N ASP A 186 16.49 12.84 5.66
CA ASP A 186 16.42 13.99 6.60
C ASP A 186 17.59 14.96 6.44
N GLY A 187 18.00 15.22 5.19
CA GLY A 187 19.09 16.13 4.85
C GLY A 187 20.48 15.48 4.78
N GLU A 188 20.71 14.33 5.36
CA GLU A 188 21.97 13.60 5.27
C GLU A 188 22.05 12.78 3.99
N ALA A 189 23.11 12.98 3.20
CA ALA A 189 23.32 12.27 1.95
C ALA A 189 24.37 11.15 2.10
N ILE A 190 24.07 10.00 1.47
CA ILE A 190 24.97 8.85 1.42
C ILE A 190 24.99 8.35 -0.03
N ASP A 191 26.18 8.30 -0.61
CA ASP A 191 26.40 7.68 -1.92
C ASP A 191 26.67 6.20 -1.76
N MET A 192 25.98 5.38 -2.57
CA MET A 192 26.16 3.94 -2.51
C MET A 192 25.78 3.24 -3.81
N THR A 193 26.22 1.99 -3.92
CA THR A 193 25.76 1.05 -4.94
C THR A 193 24.75 0.11 -4.30
N ALA A 194 23.57 -0.02 -4.89
CA ALA A 194 22.47 -0.85 -4.40
C ALA A 194 21.91 -1.78 -5.48
N LEU A 195 21.30 -2.86 -5.06
CA LEU A 195 20.44 -3.71 -5.88
C LEU A 195 19.01 -3.14 -5.94
N VAL A 196 18.53 -2.71 -4.78
CA VAL A 196 17.22 -2.09 -4.61
C VAL A 196 17.25 -1.18 -3.38
N VAL A 197 16.55 -0.07 -3.50
CA VAL A 197 16.25 0.84 -2.38
C VAL A 197 14.74 0.91 -2.24
N MET A 198 14.24 0.50 -1.08
CA MET A 198 12.82 0.52 -0.74
C MET A 198 12.56 1.60 0.30
N VAL A 199 11.46 2.32 0.14
CA VAL A 199 10.87 3.22 1.13
C VAL A 199 9.57 2.58 1.58
N VAL A 200 9.51 2.16 2.82
CA VAL A 200 8.46 1.28 3.33
C VAL A 200 7.68 1.96 4.45
N ASN A 201 6.35 1.98 4.34
CA ASN A 201 5.41 2.42 5.36
C ASN A 201 4.69 1.22 6.01
N ALA A 202 4.29 0.22 5.21
CA ALA A 202 3.69 -1.01 5.69
C ALA A 202 4.67 -2.18 5.58
N GLY A 203 5.03 -2.77 6.70
CA GLY A 203 6.13 -3.73 6.77
C GLY A 203 5.87 -5.08 6.12
N MET A 204 4.62 -5.51 5.92
CA MET A 204 4.31 -6.80 5.34
C MET A 204 4.64 -6.88 3.85
N LEU A 205 5.32 -7.94 3.44
CA LEU A 205 5.64 -8.25 2.06
C LEU A 205 4.67 -9.32 1.52
N GLY A 206 3.61 -8.89 0.87
CA GLY A 206 2.67 -9.80 0.23
C GLY A 206 1.91 -10.70 1.21
N ALA A 207 2.17 -12.01 1.16
CA ALA A 207 1.54 -12.97 2.07
C ALA A 207 2.29 -13.03 3.42
N ALA A 208 1.56 -13.12 4.53
CA ALA A 208 2.18 -13.41 5.82
C ALA A 208 2.94 -14.77 5.77
N PRO A 209 4.05 -14.91 6.48
CA PRO A 209 4.62 -14.03 7.50
C PRO A 209 5.74 -13.08 6.99
N PHE A 210 5.88 -12.88 5.68
CA PHE A 210 7.02 -12.14 5.14
C PHE A 210 6.91 -10.62 5.40
N ARG A 211 8.04 -10.02 5.80
CA ARG A 211 8.20 -8.58 6.00
C ARG A 211 9.44 -8.08 5.26
N PHE A 212 9.44 -6.81 4.86
CA PHE A 212 10.62 -6.16 4.26
C PHE A 212 11.79 -6.10 5.24
N ALA A 213 11.49 -5.71 6.48
CA ALA A 213 12.44 -5.65 7.59
C ALA A 213 11.67 -5.71 8.92
N PRO A 214 12.33 -5.98 10.05
CA PRO A 214 11.70 -5.95 11.36
C PRO A 214 11.35 -4.50 11.77
N ASN A 215 10.41 -4.38 12.72
CA ASN A 215 10.04 -3.12 13.40
C ASN A 215 9.54 -1.99 12.49
N ILE A 216 9.01 -2.32 11.31
CA ILE A 216 8.28 -1.37 10.46
C ILE A 216 6.85 -1.27 10.99
N ALA A 217 6.37 -0.06 11.25
CA ALA A 217 5.02 0.21 11.74
C ALA A 217 4.34 1.25 10.84
N ILE A 218 3.05 1.08 10.60
CA ILE A 218 2.25 1.91 9.68
C ILE A 218 1.74 3.21 10.33
N ASP A 219 2.12 3.45 11.59
CA ASP A 219 1.61 4.56 12.41
C ASP A 219 2.63 5.12 13.41
N ASP A 220 3.94 4.99 13.11
CA ASP A 220 5.02 5.51 13.97
C ASP A 220 5.56 6.89 13.53
N GLY A 221 4.99 7.46 12.45
CA GLY A 221 5.37 8.76 11.91
C GLY A 221 6.72 8.75 11.18
N LEU A 222 7.20 7.58 10.74
CA LEU A 222 8.49 7.41 10.09
C LEU A 222 8.39 6.52 8.85
N LEU A 223 9.29 6.74 7.90
CA LEU A 223 9.57 5.86 6.78
C LEU A 223 10.72 4.93 7.13
N ASP A 224 10.64 3.68 6.74
CA ASP A 224 11.76 2.76 6.77
C ASP A 224 12.43 2.68 5.40
N ILE A 225 13.68 3.14 5.32
CA ILE A 225 14.52 3.01 4.12
C ILE A 225 15.26 1.69 4.24
N VAL A 226 14.96 0.75 3.34
CA VAL A 226 15.57 -0.58 3.31
C VAL A 226 16.40 -0.72 2.04
N VAL A 227 17.70 -0.90 2.19
CA VAL A 227 18.64 -1.02 1.06
C VAL A 227 19.29 -2.39 1.07
N TYR A 228 19.21 -3.09 -0.06
CA TYR A 228 19.94 -4.33 -0.28
C TYR A 228 21.17 -4.10 -1.15
N ARG A 229 22.35 -4.49 -0.63
CA ARG A 229 23.68 -4.24 -1.21
C ARG A 229 24.48 -5.54 -1.29
N PRO A 230 24.09 -6.52 -2.12
CA PRO A 230 24.83 -7.76 -2.23
C PRO A 230 26.22 -7.49 -2.84
N ARG A 231 27.27 -8.04 -2.23
CA ARG A 231 28.67 -7.90 -2.69
C ARG A 231 29.10 -9.08 -3.56
N SER A 232 28.40 -10.20 -3.48
CA SER A 232 28.69 -11.43 -4.19
C SER A 232 27.42 -12.12 -4.67
N LEU A 233 27.55 -13.13 -5.54
CA LEU A 233 26.43 -13.99 -5.94
C LEU A 233 25.85 -14.77 -4.74
N GLY A 234 26.70 -15.19 -3.80
CA GLY A 234 26.26 -15.83 -2.56
C GLY A 234 25.40 -14.90 -1.71
N ASP A 235 25.76 -13.62 -1.65
CA ASP A 235 24.95 -12.61 -0.95
C ASP A 235 23.58 -12.42 -1.58
N ARG A 236 23.48 -12.49 -2.92
CA ARG A 236 22.21 -12.40 -3.63
C ARG A 236 21.26 -13.54 -3.24
N ALA A 237 21.75 -14.77 -3.21
CA ALA A 237 20.97 -15.91 -2.70
C ALA A 237 20.56 -15.70 -1.24
N GLY A 238 21.45 -15.08 -0.44
CA GLY A 238 21.18 -14.72 0.95
C GLY A 238 20.06 -13.69 1.14
N VAL A 239 19.80 -12.79 0.17
CA VAL A 239 18.69 -11.82 0.25
C VAL A 239 17.35 -12.51 0.38
N LEU A 240 17.05 -13.47 -0.52
CA LEU A 240 15.79 -14.23 -0.47
C LEU A 240 15.65 -15.02 0.83
N TRP A 241 16.75 -15.66 1.27
CA TRP A 241 16.79 -16.40 2.53
C TRP A 241 16.50 -15.54 3.76
N ARG A 242 16.99 -14.28 3.77
CA ARG A 242 16.75 -13.32 4.85
C ARG A 242 15.32 -12.82 4.88
N ILE A 243 14.75 -12.50 3.71
CA ILE A 243 13.31 -12.14 3.59
C ILE A 243 12.45 -13.26 4.17
N VAL A 244 12.76 -14.52 3.82
CA VAL A 244 12.02 -15.69 4.34
C VAL A 244 12.21 -15.86 5.84
N ARG A 245 13.43 -15.65 6.38
CA ARG A 245 13.74 -15.81 7.81
C ARG A 245 13.57 -14.56 8.65
N GLN A 246 13.13 -13.43 8.04
CA GLN A 246 12.90 -12.15 8.73
C GLN A 246 14.12 -11.66 9.55
N ARG A 247 15.33 -11.90 9.03
CA ARG A 247 16.57 -11.47 9.68
C ARG A 247 17.13 -10.23 8.99
N SER A 248 17.37 -9.18 9.79
CA SER A 248 18.00 -7.93 9.35
C SER A 248 19.51 -7.87 9.63
N ASP A 249 20.07 -8.93 10.22
CA ASP A 249 21.48 -9.02 10.54
C ASP A 249 22.32 -9.35 9.30
N GLY A 250 23.16 -8.44 8.92
CA GLY A 250 24.15 -8.69 7.87
C GLY A 250 24.64 -7.45 7.14
N SER A 251 25.90 -7.48 6.70
CA SER A 251 26.61 -6.38 6.01
C SER A 251 25.99 -5.95 4.67
N ASN A 252 24.98 -6.69 4.17
CA ASN A 252 24.40 -6.52 2.84
C ASN A 252 23.00 -5.88 2.85
N MET A 253 22.49 -5.53 4.03
CA MET A 253 21.25 -4.81 4.21
C MET A 253 21.47 -3.62 5.14
N MET A 254 20.94 -2.45 4.75
CA MET A 254 20.86 -1.27 5.59
C MET A 254 19.38 -0.97 5.83
N GLN A 255 19.00 -0.71 7.07
CA GLN A 255 17.71 -0.16 7.44
C GLN A 255 17.93 1.14 8.20
N ARG A 256 17.21 2.19 7.80
CA ARG A 256 17.23 3.50 8.46
C ARG A 256 15.83 4.08 8.48
N LYS A 257 15.44 4.70 9.59
CA LYS A 257 14.21 5.47 9.69
C LYS A 257 14.47 6.93 9.33
N ALA A 258 13.51 7.56 8.65
CA ALA A 258 13.55 8.97 8.28
C ALA A 258 12.13 9.53 8.13
N ARG A 259 11.99 10.84 8.13
CA ARG A 259 10.73 11.52 7.79
C ARG A 259 10.65 11.89 6.31
N SER A 260 11.78 12.12 5.71
CA SER A 260 11.88 12.43 4.29
C SER A 260 13.05 11.70 3.65
N VAL A 261 12.88 11.27 2.41
CA VAL A 261 13.94 10.65 1.63
C VAL A 261 13.87 11.08 0.18
N GLU A 262 15.03 11.39 -0.38
CA GLU A 262 15.24 11.53 -1.82
C GLU A 262 16.26 10.49 -2.26
N ILE A 263 15.91 9.68 -3.23
CA ILE A 263 16.79 8.71 -3.87
C ILE A 263 17.01 9.19 -5.30
N LYS A 264 18.28 9.47 -5.64
CA LYS A 264 18.67 9.93 -6.97
C LYS A 264 19.65 8.95 -7.59
N ALA A 265 19.33 8.46 -8.78
CA ALA A 265 20.24 7.68 -9.62
C ALA A 265 20.79 8.56 -10.75
N PRO A 266 22.03 8.32 -11.25
CA PRO A 266 22.57 9.06 -12.39
C PRO A 266 21.78 8.81 -13.67
N ASP A 267 21.29 7.58 -13.87
CA ASP A 267 20.52 7.17 -15.01
C ASP A 267 19.06 6.88 -14.66
N VAL A 268 18.21 6.92 -15.68
CA VAL A 268 16.78 6.59 -15.55
C VAL A 268 16.61 5.12 -15.18
N GLN A 269 15.98 4.87 -14.05
CA GLN A 269 15.66 3.56 -13.50
C GLN A 269 14.16 3.26 -13.62
N TRP A 270 13.82 1.99 -13.41
CA TRP A 270 12.46 1.62 -13.06
C TRP A 270 12.26 1.83 -11.56
N TYR A 271 11.16 2.47 -11.17
CA TYR A 271 10.72 2.54 -9.78
C TYR A 271 9.25 2.13 -9.71
N GLU A 272 8.80 1.70 -8.53
CA GLU A 272 7.43 1.32 -8.27
C GLU A 272 6.85 2.11 -7.08
N VAL A 273 5.54 2.30 -7.08
CA VAL A 273 4.75 2.89 -6.00
C VAL A 273 3.52 2.01 -5.81
N ASP A 274 3.38 1.37 -4.65
CA ASP A 274 2.29 0.45 -4.31
C ASP A 274 2.01 -0.64 -5.39
N GLY A 275 3.05 -1.04 -6.13
CA GLY A 275 2.97 -2.04 -7.19
C GLY A 275 2.76 -1.50 -8.60
N GLU A 276 2.63 -0.20 -8.78
CA GLU A 276 2.59 0.47 -10.08
C GLU A 276 3.99 0.89 -10.52
N VAL A 277 4.35 0.56 -11.76
CA VAL A 277 5.71 0.74 -12.27
C VAL A 277 5.83 2.00 -13.11
N HIS A 278 6.80 2.82 -12.78
CA HIS A 278 7.13 4.10 -13.41
C HIS A 278 8.58 4.14 -13.90
N ARG A 279 8.96 5.20 -14.61
CA ARG A 279 10.34 5.47 -15.02
C ARG A 279 10.78 6.84 -14.55
N GLY A 280 11.98 6.91 -14.00
CA GLY A 280 12.60 8.17 -13.56
C GLY A 280 13.94 7.91 -12.89
N ASN A 281 14.65 8.98 -12.60
CA ASN A 281 15.92 8.91 -11.90
C ASN A 281 15.87 9.49 -10.48
N VAL A 282 14.70 9.93 -10.04
CA VAL A 282 14.46 10.46 -8.69
C VAL A 282 13.18 9.88 -8.11
N LEU A 283 13.28 9.36 -6.90
CA LEU A 283 12.16 8.99 -6.05
C LEU A 283 12.23 9.84 -4.78
N ARG A 284 11.22 10.66 -4.55
CA ARG A 284 11.06 11.45 -3.31
C ARG A 284 9.92 10.88 -2.52
N ALA A 285 10.12 10.70 -1.22
CA ALA A 285 9.06 10.30 -0.31
C ALA A 285 9.14 11.10 0.98
N GLU A 286 7.99 11.49 1.49
CA GLU A 286 7.82 12.22 2.74
C GLU A 286 6.66 11.62 3.52
N ILE A 287 6.89 11.32 4.81
CA ILE A 287 5.82 10.81 5.66
C ILE A 287 4.82 11.92 5.97
N VAL A 288 3.55 11.57 5.98
CA VAL A 288 2.43 12.37 6.48
C VAL A 288 1.91 11.66 7.73
N PRO A 289 2.45 11.99 8.92
CA PRO A 289 2.12 11.29 10.16
C PRO A 289 0.64 11.41 10.48
N GLY A 290 0.00 10.26 10.74
CA GLY A 290 -1.44 10.21 11.01
C GLY A 290 -2.29 10.77 9.87
N GLY A 291 -1.78 10.75 8.65
CA GLY A 291 -2.39 11.39 7.48
C GLY A 291 -3.79 10.90 7.15
N VAL A 292 -4.19 9.74 7.67
CA VAL A 292 -5.51 9.16 7.46
C VAL A 292 -6.08 8.63 8.78
N ARG A 293 -7.36 8.90 9.03
CA ARG A 293 -8.10 8.36 10.18
C ARG A 293 -8.83 7.09 9.78
N VAL A 294 -8.37 5.93 10.23
CA VAL A 294 -8.96 4.62 9.88
C VAL A 294 -9.81 4.10 11.05
N VAL A 295 -11.06 3.70 10.77
CA VAL A 295 -11.93 3.02 11.74
C VAL A 295 -11.46 1.58 11.90
N THR A 296 -11.06 1.17 13.12
CA THR A 296 -10.43 -0.14 13.38
C THR A 296 -11.17 -0.98 14.42
#